data_a99f775dce61bc87914e8e8c0f729597
#
_entry.id   a99f775dce61bc87914e8e8c0f729597
#
_cell.length_a   1.000
_cell.length_b   1.000
_cell.length_c   1.000
_cell.angle_alpha   90.00
_cell.angle_beta   90.00
_cell.angle_gamma   90.00
#
_symmetry.space_group_name_H-M   'P 1'
#
loop_
_entity.id
_entity.type
_entity.pdbx_description
1 polymer ?
#
loop_
_entity_poly.entity_id
_entity_poly.type
_entity_poly.pdbx_seq_one_letter_code
_entity_poly.pdbx_strand_id
1 'polypeptide(L)'
;MRHATLLSTLLGLGLMTQAPALLAKNLVFCSEGSPAGFDTAQYTSATDNDAAEPIYNRLVEFERGGTAVQPALATRWEVSEDGLRYTFHLREGVKFHGNKTFTPSRDFNADDVLFTFNRMLDENHPFRTAYPTEFPYFISMGLDKNIAKVEKTGPLTVVFTLNSVDAAFIQNLAMSFASILSAEYADHLLAQGRPSDINQKPIGTGPFVFQRYQKDSQIRYKGNKDYWAPEDVKLDNLVFSINIDPSVRIQKLRRNECQVTLHPRPADLPSVKADDKLQVLQKPGFNLGYIAYNTQHPPFDRLEVRQAMDMAVNKQAIIQAVYQEAGQTAVNAMPPTQWSYDTSIQDAKYDPEKAKQLLKQAGVKEGTELTLWAMPVQRPYNPNAKLMAEMLQADWSKLGFKVRIVSYEWGEYLKRMKNGEHDIALIGWTGDNGDPDNWLGTLYSCDAIGSNNYSFWCDPQYDTLVKKAKQVTDREQRTQLYQQAQQRLKQQVPITPVAHSTVNQPISAKVNDFRVSPFGRNDFSGVSVD
;
A
#
# COMPACT_ATOMS: atom_id res chain seq x y z
N MET A 1 -24.16 91.18 28.53
CA MET A 1 -23.30 90.23 29.26
C MET A 1 -23.87 88.83 29.07
N ARG A 2 -23.33 88.09 28.18
CA ARG A 2 -23.68 86.68 28.00
C ARG A 2 -22.39 85.89 27.76
N HIS A 3 -22.06 85.03 28.69
CA HIS A 3 -20.88 84.15 28.63
C HIS A 3 -21.25 82.93 27.69
N ALA A 4 -20.41 82.70 26.72
CA ALA A 4 -20.47 81.51 25.90
C ALA A 4 -19.42 80.50 26.37
N THR A 5 -19.87 79.34 26.80
CA THR A 5 -19.03 78.22 27.21
C THR A 5 -18.78 77.32 25.99
N LEU A 6 -17.50 77.19 25.59
CA LEU A 6 -17.09 76.22 24.57
C LEU A 6 -16.93 74.83 25.22
N LEU A 7 -17.66 73.87 24.70
CA LEU A 7 -17.51 72.43 25.00
C LEU A 7 -16.57 71.83 23.95
N SER A 8 -15.39 71.40 24.38
CA SER A 8 -14.42 70.66 23.53
C SER A 8 -14.74 69.18 23.57
N THR A 9 -15.22 68.62 22.49
CA THR A 9 -15.43 67.17 22.32
C THR A 9 -14.16 66.55 21.77
N LEU A 10 -13.42 65.76 22.61
CA LEU A 10 -12.34 64.88 22.17
C LEU A 10 -12.94 63.64 21.51
N LEU A 11 -12.79 63.49 20.17
CA LEU A 11 -13.02 62.25 19.45
C LEU A 11 -11.81 61.34 19.66
N GLY A 12 -11.94 60.31 20.51
CA GLY A 12 -10.98 59.22 20.63
C GLY A 12 -11.07 58.29 19.43
N LEU A 13 -10.13 58.34 18.48
CA LEU A 13 -9.94 57.32 17.45
C LEU A 13 -9.42 56.05 18.10
N GLY A 14 -10.30 55.10 18.37
CA GLY A 14 -9.92 53.72 18.71
C GLY A 14 -9.34 53.01 17.47
N LEU A 15 -8.01 52.86 17.43
CA LEU A 15 -7.37 51.90 16.51
C LEU A 15 -7.83 50.47 16.89
N MET A 16 -8.82 49.95 16.19
CA MET A 16 -9.08 48.51 16.18
C MET A 16 -7.93 47.83 15.43
N THR A 17 -6.96 47.31 16.15
CA THR A 17 -6.00 46.34 15.58
C THR A 17 -6.76 45.09 15.24
N GLN A 18 -7.14 44.94 13.96
CA GLN A 18 -7.59 43.66 13.43
C GLN A 18 -6.42 42.69 13.52
N ALA A 19 -6.46 41.79 14.49
CA ALA A 19 -5.58 40.62 14.46
C ALA A 19 -5.80 39.89 13.13
N PRO A 20 -4.73 39.58 12.38
CA PRO A 20 -4.91 38.81 11.14
C PRO A 20 -5.62 37.51 11.50
N ALA A 21 -6.78 37.27 10.91
CA ALA A 21 -7.44 35.98 11.01
C ALA A 21 -6.44 34.93 10.46
N LEU A 22 -5.93 34.07 11.33
CA LEU A 22 -5.11 32.95 10.91
C LEU A 22 -6.01 32.09 10.02
N LEU A 23 -5.77 32.14 8.70
CA LEU A 23 -6.45 31.25 7.77
C LEU A 23 -6.05 29.81 8.09
N ALA A 24 -7.07 28.96 8.26
CA ALA A 24 -6.84 27.54 8.51
C ALA A 24 -6.00 26.91 7.38
N LYS A 25 -4.95 26.20 7.74
CA LYS A 25 -4.06 25.51 6.81
C LYS A 25 -4.72 24.22 6.35
N ASN A 26 -5.33 24.23 5.17
CA ASN A 26 -6.06 23.11 4.61
C ASN A 26 -5.30 22.51 3.43
N LEU A 27 -5.22 21.19 3.37
CA LEU A 27 -4.74 20.46 2.20
C LEU A 27 -5.81 19.50 1.70
N VAL A 28 -6.06 19.52 0.40
CA VAL A 28 -6.92 18.56 -0.28
C VAL A 28 -6.05 17.65 -1.14
N PHE A 29 -6.08 16.37 -0.86
CA PHE A 29 -5.50 15.31 -1.67
C PHE A 29 -6.57 14.71 -2.58
N CYS A 30 -6.38 14.77 -3.90
CA CYS A 30 -7.26 14.09 -4.84
C CYS A 30 -6.84 12.62 -4.98
N SER A 31 -7.54 11.73 -4.28
CA SER A 31 -7.29 10.30 -4.27
C SER A 31 -8.04 9.59 -5.42
N GLU A 32 -7.62 8.36 -5.74
CA GLU A 32 -8.11 7.61 -6.89
C GLU A 32 -9.23 6.63 -6.59
N GLY A 33 -9.55 6.41 -5.32
CA GLY A 33 -10.56 5.42 -4.95
C GLY A 33 -11.06 5.53 -3.51
N SER A 34 -12.14 4.82 -3.25
CA SER A 34 -12.73 4.66 -1.92
C SER A 34 -12.02 3.55 -1.16
N PRO A 35 -11.54 3.78 0.09
CA PRO A 35 -11.04 2.70 0.91
C PRO A 35 -12.19 1.75 1.31
N ALA A 36 -11.86 0.46 1.43
CA ALA A 36 -12.77 -0.54 1.95
C ALA A 36 -12.95 -0.40 3.48
N GLY A 37 -11.94 0.16 4.16
CA GLY A 37 -11.97 0.44 5.58
C GLY A 37 -10.68 1.05 6.10
N PHE A 38 -10.57 1.13 7.42
CA PHE A 38 -9.46 1.80 8.11
C PHE A 38 -8.69 0.87 9.07
N ASP A 39 -9.10 -0.37 9.24
CA ASP A 39 -8.32 -1.36 9.98
C ASP A 39 -7.26 -1.96 9.05
N THR A 40 -6.07 -1.38 9.08
CA THR A 40 -4.96 -1.67 8.16
C THR A 40 -4.54 -3.13 8.12
N ALA A 41 -4.78 -3.90 9.18
CA ALA A 41 -4.45 -5.32 9.22
C ALA A 41 -5.28 -6.16 8.22
N GLN A 42 -6.46 -5.66 7.80
CA GLN A 42 -7.36 -6.36 6.89
C GLN A 42 -7.06 -6.12 5.40
N TYR A 43 -6.18 -5.14 5.07
CA TYR A 43 -6.03 -4.67 3.70
C TYR A 43 -4.57 -4.65 3.25
N THR A 44 -4.38 -4.80 1.92
CA THR A 44 -3.06 -4.72 1.28
C THR A 44 -3.02 -3.66 0.17
N SER A 45 -4.14 -2.99 -0.13
CA SER A 45 -4.19 -2.01 -1.20
C SER A 45 -3.66 -0.65 -0.75
N ALA A 46 -2.97 0.05 -1.66
CA ALA A 46 -2.46 1.39 -1.41
C ALA A 46 -3.58 2.37 -1.03
N THR A 47 -4.77 2.25 -1.64
CA THR A 47 -5.93 3.11 -1.34
C THR A 47 -6.36 3.03 0.13
N ASP A 48 -6.41 1.80 0.69
CA ASP A 48 -6.78 1.58 2.08
C ASP A 48 -5.68 2.07 3.02
N ASN A 49 -4.42 1.74 2.69
CA ASN A 49 -3.27 2.14 3.48
C ASN A 49 -3.10 3.66 3.52
N ASP A 50 -3.22 4.36 2.39
CA ASP A 50 -3.15 5.83 2.33
C ASP A 50 -4.25 6.50 3.17
N ALA A 51 -5.47 5.96 3.13
CA ALA A 51 -6.58 6.50 3.91
C ALA A 51 -6.38 6.32 5.42
N ALA A 52 -5.69 5.28 5.84
CA ALA A 52 -5.43 4.98 7.25
C ALA A 52 -4.12 5.59 7.78
N GLU A 53 -3.13 5.83 6.92
CA GLU A 53 -1.81 6.38 7.30
C GLU A 53 -1.89 7.62 8.19
N PRO A 54 -2.76 8.62 7.94
CA PRO A 54 -2.86 9.80 8.80
C PRO A 54 -3.31 9.52 10.24
N ILE A 55 -3.96 8.36 10.48
CA ILE A 55 -4.66 8.05 11.74
C ILE A 55 -3.75 7.34 12.74
N TYR A 56 -2.82 6.52 12.25
CA TYR A 56 -2.10 5.56 13.09
C TYR A 56 -0.60 5.81 13.15
N ASN A 57 0.02 5.24 14.18
CA ASN A 57 1.46 4.98 14.23
C ASN A 57 1.70 3.48 14.49
N ARG A 58 2.93 3.06 14.22
CA ARG A 58 3.46 1.70 14.45
C ARG A 58 4.52 1.73 15.54
N LEU A 59 5.03 0.59 15.95
CA LEU A 59 6.17 0.53 16.87
C LEU A 59 7.41 1.18 16.26
N VAL A 60 7.64 0.90 15.00
CA VAL A 60 8.71 1.46 14.16
C VAL A 60 8.10 1.92 12.84
N GLU A 61 8.71 2.89 12.18
CA GLU A 61 8.23 3.47 10.93
C GLU A 61 9.36 3.61 9.93
N PHE A 62 9.04 3.72 8.64
CA PHE A 62 10.03 4.10 7.65
C PHE A 62 10.29 5.61 7.71
N GLU A 63 11.53 6.01 7.46
CA GLU A 63 11.86 7.42 7.23
C GLU A 63 11.01 8.00 6.11
N ARG A 64 10.56 9.23 6.27
CA ARG A 64 9.78 9.93 5.24
C ARG A 64 10.54 10.03 3.92
N GLY A 65 9.98 9.40 2.89
CA GLY A 65 10.61 9.33 1.56
C GLY A 65 11.82 8.38 1.48
N GLY A 66 12.11 7.61 2.51
CA GLY A 66 13.20 6.63 2.60
C GLY A 66 12.72 5.19 2.77
N THR A 67 13.68 4.28 2.95
CA THR A 67 13.44 2.85 3.21
C THR A 67 14.03 2.39 4.55
N ALA A 68 14.79 3.25 5.23
CA ALA A 68 15.34 2.96 6.53
C ALA A 68 14.23 2.97 7.60
N VAL A 69 14.34 2.05 8.56
CA VAL A 69 13.41 1.97 9.68
C VAL A 69 13.93 2.84 10.83
N GLN A 70 13.04 3.59 11.44
CA GLN A 70 13.31 4.48 12.57
C GLN A 70 12.34 4.22 13.74
N PRO A 71 12.69 4.64 14.98
CA PRO A 71 11.79 4.62 16.12
C PRO A 71 10.50 5.44 15.89
N ALA A 72 9.36 4.92 16.42
CA ALA A 72 8.08 5.62 16.42
C ALA A 72 7.40 5.48 17.79
N LEU A 73 6.38 4.62 17.95
CA LEU A 73 5.80 4.35 19.28
C LEU A 73 6.75 3.58 20.19
N ALA A 74 7.70 2.82 19.62
CA ALA A 74 8.87 2.37 20.37
C ALA A 74 10.01 3.38 20.20
N THR A 75 10.64 3.78 21.31
CA THR A 75 11.79 4.69 21.31
C THR A 75 13.09 3.96 20.94
N ARG A 76 13.16 2.66 21.20
CA ARG A 76 14.25 1.75 20.85
C ARG A 76 13.78 0.31 20.93
N TRP A 77 14.57 -0.60 20.37
CA TRP A 77 14.37 -2.04 20.51
C TRP A 77 15.72 -2.76 20.63
N GLU A 78 15.67 -3.97 21.15
CA GLU A 78 16.81 -4.85 21.34
C GLU A 78 16.48 -6.23 20.76
N VAL A 79 17.45 -6.87 20.15
CA VAL A 79 17.32 -8.24 19.61
C VAL A 79 18.26 -9.15 20.38
N SER A 80 17.76 -10.30 20.84
CA SER A 80 18.59 -11.29 21.53
C SER A 80 19.64 -11.90 20.58
N GLU A 81 20.72 -12.46 21.15
CA GLU A 81 21.82 -13.04 20.37
C GLU A 81 21.38 -14.16 19.42
N ASP A 82 20.37 -14.94 19.82
CA ASP A 82 19.77 -16.01 19.00
C ASP A 82 18.82 -15.47 17.90
N GLY A 83 18.55 -14.17 17.88
CA GLY A 83 17.66 -13.53 16.90
C GLY A 83 16.17 -13.84 17.09
N LEU A 84 15.78 -14.47 18.21
CA LEU A 84 14.41 -14.96 18.44
C LEU A 84 13.57 -14.04 19.32
N ARG A 85 14.16 -13.09 20.04
CA ARG A 85 13.44 -12.20 20.95
C ARG A 85 13.70 -10.74 20.60
N TYR A 86 12.62 -9.99 20.44
CA TYR A 86 12.65 -8.56 20.14
C TYR A 86 11.95 -7.83 21.29
N THR A 87 12.73 -7.02 22.04
CA THR A 87 12.23 -6.22 23.16
C THR A 87 12.06 -4.78 22.72
N PHE A 88 10.83 -4.27 22.76
CA PHE A 88 10.50 -2.89 22.42
C PHE A 88 10.23 -2.07 23.67
N HIS A 89 10.88 -0.90 23.77
CA HIS A 89 10.66 0.08 24.81
C HIS A 89 9.75 1.18 24.27
N LEU A 90 8.55 1.29 24.84
CA LEU A 90 7.49 2.12 24.32
C LEU A 90 7.65 3.59 24.75
N ARG A 91 7.14 4.49 23.92
CA ARG A 91 7.10 5.93 24.20
C ARG A 91 6.04 6.22 25.25
N GLU A 92 6.39 7.02 26.26
CA GLU A 92 5.48 7.48 27.30
C GLU A 92 4.70 8.72 26.85
N GLY A 93 3.48 8.91 27.37
CA GLY A 93 2.67 10.12 27.18
C GLY A 93 2.02 10.24 25.80
N VAL A 94 1.97 9.18 25.00
CA VAL A 94 1.30 9.18 23.69
C VAL A 94 -0.20 9.03 23.86
N LYS A 95 -0.97 9.97 23.32
CA LYS A 95 -2.43 9.99 23.43
C LYS A 95 -3.10 9.36 22.22
N PHE A 96 -4.15 8.59 22.46
CA PHE A 96 -5.08 8.19 21.42
C PHE A 96 -6.05 9.32 21.07
N HIS A 97 -6.53 9.33 19.83
CA HIS A 97 -7.62 10.19 19.41
C HIS A 97 -8.90 9.87 20.19
N GLY A 98 -9.74 10.87 20.38
CA GLY A 98 -11.14 10.66 20.77
C GLY A 98 -12.08 10.81 19.58
N ASN A 99 -13.32 10.31 19.73
CA ASN A 99 -14.40 10.56 18.80
C ASN A 99 -15.71 10.94 19.54
N LYS A 100 -16.81 11.09 18.82
CA LYS A 100 -18.09 11.52 19.43
C LYS A 100 -18.67 10.53 20.46
N THR A 101 -18.26 9.28 20.40
CA THR A 101 -18.82 8.19 21.23
C THR A 101 -17.81 7.62 22.19
N PHE A 102 -16.55 8.01 22.12
CA PHE A 102 -15.48 7.48 22.95
C PHE A 102 -14.41 8.54 23.22
N THR A 103 -14.05 8.66 24.49
CA THR A 103 -12.91 9.48 24.97
C THR A 103 -11.94 8.54 25.67
N PRO A 104 -10.68 8.43 25.21
CA PRO A 104 -9.69 7.61 25.90
C PRO A 104 -9.50 8.06 27.35
N SER A 105 -9.37 7.12 28.27
CA SER A 105 -9.15 7.37 29.70
C SER A 105 -7.67 7.28 30.12
N ARG A 106 -6.83 6.73 29.24
CA ARG A 106 -5.41 6.53 29.43
C ARG A 106 -4.59 6.79 28.16
N ASP A 107 -3.30 6.98 28.34
CA ASP A 107 -2.33 7.04 27.26
C ASP A 107 -2.04 5.63 26.69
N PHE A 108 -1.40 5.59 25.51
CA PHE A 108 -0.88 4.39 24.88
C PHE A 108 0.07 3.62 25.81
N ASN A 109 -0.05 2.31 25.84
CA ASN A 109 0.84 1.43 26.59
C ASN A 109 0.95 0.03 25.96
N ALA A 110 1.58 -0.91 26.67
CA ALA A 110 1.81 -2.27 26.21
C ALA A 110 0.51 -3.05 25.92
N ASP A 111 -0.61 -2.75 26.57
CA ASP A 111 -1.87 -3.46 26.34
C ASP A 111 -2.41 -3.23 24.92
N ASP A 112 -2.16 -2.06 24.34
CA ASP A 112 -2.56 -1.74 22.97
C ASP A 112 -1.77 -2.54 21.94
N VAL A 113 -0.49 -2.75 22.20
CA VAL A 113 0.37 -3.63 21.39
C VAL A 113 -0.09 -5.08 21.47
N LEU A 114 -0.35 -5.56 22.71
CA LEU A 114 -0.86 -6.91 22.93
C LEU A 114 -2.20 -7.12 22.22
N PHE A 115 -3.14 -6.19 22.34
CA PHE A 115 -4.43 -6.26 21.66
C PHE A 115 -4.22 -6.36 20.13
N THR A 116 -3.42 -5.47 19.57
CA THR A 116 -3.18 -5.38 18.13
C THR A 116 -2.67 -6.70 17.54
N PHE A 117 -1.68 -7.32 18.18
CA PHE A 117 -1.07 -8.53 17.64
C PHE A 117 -1.78 -9.81 18.08
N ASN A 118 -2.27 -9.90 19.33
CA ASN A 118 -2.94 -11.12 19.81
C ASN A 118 -4.25 -11.39 19.09
N ARG A 119 -5.00 -10.35 18.67
CA ARG A 119 -6.20 -10.57 17.84
C ARG A 119 -5.89 -11.18 16.47
N MET A 120 -4.65 -10.99 15.96
CA MET A 120 -4.20 -11.60 14.69
C MET A 120 -3.65 -13.02 14.92
N LEU A 121 -3.01 -13.25 16.06
CA LEU A 121 -2.39 -14.53 16.42
C LEU A 121 -3.41 -15.57 16.92
N ASP A 122 -4.32 -15.15 17.79
CA ASP A 122 -5.27 -16.05 18.45
C ASP A 122 -6.63 -16.01 17.74
N GLU A 123 -6.98 -17.11 17.10
CA GLU A 123 -8.29 -17.27 16.44
C GLU A 123 -9.47 -17.21 17.42
N ASN A 124 -9.23 -17.52 18.70
CA ASN A 124 -10.24 -17.46 19.75
C ASN A 124 -10.25 -16.12 20.49
N HIS A 125 -9.44 -15.15 20.06
CA HIS A 125 -9.45 -13.83 20.68
C HIS A 125 -10.88 -13.23 20.67
N PRO A 126 -11.40 -12.73 21.81
CA PRO A 126 -12.79 -12.26 21.90
C PRO A 126 -13.19 -11.24 20.84
N PHE A 127 -12.29 -10.32 20.49
CA PHE A 127 -12.55 -9.34 19.45
C PHE A 127 -12.61 -9.97 18.05
N ARG A 128 -11.71 -10.95 17.76
CA ARG A 128 -11.70 -11.65 16.47
C ARG A 128 -12.94 -12.53 16.29
N THR A 129 -13.40 -13.19 17.34
CA THR A 129 -14.65 -13.99 17.30
C THR A 129 -15.90 -13.13 17.13
N ALA A 130 -15.93 -11.94 17.74
CA ALA A 130 -17.03 -10.99 17.61
C ALA A 130 -17.05 -10.25 16.26
N TYR A 131 -15.89 -10.09 15.63
CA TYR A 131 -15.70 -9.48 14.30
C TYR A 131 -14.71 -10.32 13.47
N PRO A 132 -15.17 -11.44 12.89
CA PRO A 132 -14.33 -12.31 12.08
C PRO A 132 -13.78 -11.58 10.86
N THR A 133 -12.46 -11.56 10.72
CA THR A 133 -11.75 -10.90 9.63
C THR A 133 -10.47 -11.67 9.30
N GLU A 134 -9.95 -11.45 8.10
CA GLU A 134 -8.67 -11.99 7.65
C GLU A 134 -7.57 -10.93 7.75
N PHE A 135 -6.32 -11.39 7.87
CA PHE A 135 -5.14 -10.55 8.01
C PHE A 135 -4.11 -10.89 6.92
N PRO A 136 -4.32 -10.42 5.67
CA PRO A 136 -3.59 -10.90 4.50
C PRO A 136 -2.07 -10.76 4.58
N TYR A 137 -1.54 -9.60 5.01
CA TYR A 137 -0.09 -9.44 5.19
C TYR A 137 0.46 -10.36 6.28
N PHE A 138 -0.23 -10.43 7.41
CA PHE A 138 0.18 -11.22 8.56
C PHE A 138 0.33 -12.72 8.19
N ILE A 139 -0.61 -13.24 7.40
CA ILE A 139 -0.61 -14.62 6.91
C ILE A 139 0.43 -14.81 5.80
N SER A 140 0.43 -13.96 4.77
CA SER A 140 1.33 -14.13 3.61
C SER A 140 2.81 -14.01 3.95
N MET A 141 3.14 -13.26 5.00
CA MET A 141 4.50 -13.17 5.53
C MET A 141 4.84 -14.30 6.51
N GLY A 142 3.90 -15.19 6.82
CA GLY A 142 4.08 -16.29 7.76
C GLY A 142 4.23 -15.85 9.22
N LEU A 143 3.79 -14.64 9.56
CA LEU A 143 3.90 -14.11 10.93
C LEU A 143 2.98 -14.84 11.91
N ASP A 144 1.84 -15.32 11.43
CA ASP A 144 0.90 -16.17 12.17
C ASP A 144 1.54 -17.47 12.68
N LYS A 145 2.52 -18.00 11.95
CA LYS A 145 3.26 -19.22 12.31
C LYS A 145 4.57 -18.92 13.03
N ASN A 146 5.17 -17.76 12.75
CA ASN A 146 6.48 -17.42 13.26
C ASN A 146 6.47 -16.68 14.60
N ILE A 147 5.46 -15.85 14.89
CA ILE A 147 5.34 -15.21 16.21
C ILE A 147 4.78 -16.23 17.20
N ALA A 148 5.65 -16.74 18.09
CA ALA A 148 5.25 -17.67 19.13
C ALA A 148 4.39 -17.02 20.21
N LYS A 149 4.73 -15.77 20.60
CA LYS A 149 3.97 -14.96 21.56
C LYS A 149 4.36 -13.50 21.52
N VAL A 150 3.43 -12.66 21.99
CA VAL A 150 3.65 -11.25 22.31
C VAL A 150 3.26 -11.05 23.77
N GLU A 151 4.18 -10.56 24.60
CA GLU A 151 3.96 -10.39 26.03
C GLU A 151 4.47 -9.04 26.53
N LYS A 152 3.83 -8.49 27.56
CA LYS A 152 4.33 -7.32 28.27
C LYS A 152 5.18 -7.75 29.45
N THR A 153 6.35 -7.12 29.61
CA THR A 153 7.21 -7.28 30.80
C THR A 153 7.16 -6.06 31.72
N GLY A 154 6.45 -5.03 31.30
CA GLY A 154 6.16 -3.80 32.02
C GLY A 154 5.10 -2.97 31.28
N PRO A 155 4.61 -1.88 31.86
CA PRO A 155 3.58 -1.06 31.22
C PRO A 155 4.05 -0.43 29.89
N LEU A 156 5.34 -0.24 29.71
CA LEU A 156 5.97 0.35 28.52
C LEU A 156 7.04 -0.57 27.90
N THR A 157 6.92 -1.87 28.10
CA THR A 157 7.88 -2.85 27.52
C THR A 157 7.15 -4.07 26.99
N VAL A 158 7.35 -4.36 25.71
CA VAL A 158 6.76 -5.50 25.01
C VAL A 158 7.85 -6.37 24.43
N VAL A 159 7.67 -7.68 24.50
CA VAL A 159 8.57 -8.68 23.95
C VAL A 159 7.82 -9.53 22.93
N PHE A 160 8.36 -9.59 21.70
CA PHE A 160 7.98 -10.58 20.70
C PHE A 160 8.95 -11.75 20.76
N THR A 161 8.43 -12.95 20.83
CA THR A 161 9.22 -14.18 20.73
C THR A 161 8.85 -14.88 19.42
N LEU A 162 9.86 -15.21 18.62
CA LEU A 162 9.71 -15.89 17.34
C LEU A 162 10.04 -17.38 17.46
N ASN A 163 9.39 -18.19 16.65
CA ASN A 163 9.71 -19.63 16.49
C ASN A 163 10.98 -19.86 15.67
N SER A 164 11.28 -18.94 14.75
CA SER A 164 12.49 -18.96 13.91
C SER A 164 12.98 -17.55 13.62
N VAL A 165 14.25 -17.40 13.32
CA VAL A 165 14.82 -16.11 12.91
C VAL A 165 14.07 -15.58 11.68
N ASP A 166 13.70 -14.31 11.71
CA ASP A 166 13.09 -13.57 10.60
C ASP A 166 13.86 -12.28 10.34
N ALA A 167 14.71 -12.30 9.33
CA ALA A 167 15.55 -11.15 8.98
C ALA A 167 14.77 -9.92 8.50
N ALA A 168 13.51 -10.10 8.11
CA ALA A 168 12.61 -9.01 7.66
C ALA A 168 11.67 -8.52 8.78
N PHE A 169 11.73 -9.09 9.99
CA PHE A 169 10.75 -8.85 11.04
C PHE A 169 10.57 -7.37 11.40
N ILE A 170 11.65 -6.63 11.59
CA ILE A 170 11.59 -5.19 11.92
C ILE A 170 10.98 -4.38 10.77
N GLN A 171 11.38 -4.66 9.52
CA GLN A 171 10.82 -4.01 8.33
C GLN A 171 9.33 -4.30 8.18
N ASN A 172 8.91 -5.54 8.49
CA ASN A 172 7.51 -5.92 8.47
C ASN A 172 6.69 -5.14 9.52
N LEU A 173 7.23 -4.90 10.72
CA LEU A 173 6.58 -4.11 11.76
C LEU A 173 6.47 -2.60 11.43
N ALA A 174 7.22 -2.12 10.44
CA ALA A 174 7.08 -0.74 9.91
C ALA A 174 5.97 -0.62 8.85
N MET A 175 5.38 -1.73 8.40
CA MET A 175 4.30 -1.72 7.41
C MET A 175 2.95 -1.37 8.04
N SER A 176 2.02 -0.90 7.20
CA SER A 176 0.70 -0.40 7.64
C SER A 176 -0.12 -1.41 8.45
N PHE A 177 -0.04 -2.71 8.13
CA PHE A 177 -0.79 -3.75 8.86
C PHE A 177 -0.46 -3.81 10.36
N ALA A 178 0.74 -3.35 10.74
CA ALA A 178 1.22 -3.33 12.13
C ALA A 178 0.86 -2.04 12.88
N SER A 179 -0.08 -1.25 12.35
CA SER A 179 -0.60 -0.05 13.03
C SER A 179 -1.23 -0.41 14.37
N ILE A 180 -0.86 0.33 15.41
CA ILE A 180 -1.32 0.04 16.77
C ILE A 180 -2.72 0.58 17.00
N LEU A 181 -3.61 -0.28 17.45
CA LEU A 181 -4.99 0.02 17.79
C LEU A 181 -5.18 0.15 19.30
N SER A 182 -6.15 0.95 19.71
CA SER A 182 -6.51 1.11 21.13
C SER A 182 -7.25 -0.11 21.67
N ALA A 183 -6.69 -0.80 22.66
CA ALA A 183 -7.34 -1.88 23.38
C ALA A 183 -8.60 -1.39 24.12
N GLU A 184 -8.51 -0.22 24.75
CA GLU A 184 -9.63 0.40 25.47
C GLU A 184 -10.82 0.71 24.54
N TYR A 185 -10.54 1.20 23.32
CA TYR A 185 -11.58 1.41 22.31
C TYR A 185 -12.20 0.11 21.82
N ALA A 186 -11.38 -0.90 21.61
CA ALA A 186 -11.86 -2.22 21.21
C ALA A 186 -12.80 -2.83 22.28
N ASP A 187 -12.43 -2.76 23.56
CA ASP A 187 -13.26 -3.21 24.68
C ASP A 187 -14.59 -2.44 24.75
N HIS A 188 -14.53 -1.11 24.55
CA HIS A 188 -15.72 -0.27 24.48
C HIS A 188 -16.66 -0.70 23.34
N LEU A 189 -16.12 -0.98 22.15
CA LEU A 189 -16.91 -1.43 21.00
C LEU A 189 -17.52 -2.81 21.22
N LEU A 190 -16.77 -3.73 21.83
CA LEU A 190 -17.28 -5.06 22.21
C LEU A 190 -18.47 -4.94 23.20
N ALA A 191 -18.32 -4.14 24.24
CA ALA A 191 -19.37 -3.91 25.24
C ALA A 191 -20.64 -3.32 24.62
N GLN A 192 -20.52 -2.58 23.53
CA GLN A 192 -21.65 -2.01 22.80
C GLN A 192 -22.20 -2.91 21.69
N GLY A 193 -21.63 -4.10 21.46
CA GLY A 193 -22.00 -5.01 20.36
C GLY A 193 -21.71 -4.44 18.96
N ARG A 194 -20.72 -3.54 18.83
CA ARG A 194 -20.35 -2.89 17.57
C ARG A 194 -18.85 -3.02 17.22
N PRO A 195 -18.27 -4.22 17.27
CA PRO A 195 -16.84 -4.40 17.05
C PRO A 195 -16.39 -3.98 15.64
N SER A 196 -17.28 -4.05 14.64
CA SER A 196 -16.98 -3.59 13.26
C SER A 196 -16.73 -2.08 13.15
N ASP A 197 -17.15 -1.27 14.14
CA ASP A 197 -16.88 0.17 14.15
C ASP A 197 -15.37 0.48 14.21
N ILE A 198 -14.53 -0.44 14.68
CA ILE A 198 -13.07 -0.28 14.64
C ILE A 198 -12.54 -0.03 13.22
N ASN A 199 -13.19 -0.63 12.22
CA ASN A 199 -12.86 -0.48 10.81
C ASN A 199 -13.53 0.75 10.15
N GLN A 200 -14.58 1.30 10.73
CA GLN A 200 -15.38 2.39 10.13
C GLN A 200 -15.23 3.72 10.86
N LYS A 201 -14.92 3.68 12.15
CA LYS A 201 -14.75 4.86 13.03
C LYS A 201 -13.40 4.78 13.74
N PRO A 202 -12.30 4.84 13.00
CA PRO A 202 -10.98 4.54 13.53
C PRO A 202 -10.54 5.55 14.59
N ILE A 203 -9.76 5.05 15.56
CA ILE A 203 -9.03 5.82 16.55
C ILE A 203 -7.60 5.34 16.55
N GLY A 204 -6.65 6.25 16.43
CA GLY A 204 -5.22 5.98 16.46
C GLY A 204 -4.45 7.02 17.26
N THR A 205 -3.14 6.99 17.11
CA THR A 205 -2.20 7.93 17.75
C THR A 205 -1.55 8.86 16.76
N GLY A 206 -1.96 8.82 15.48
CA GLY A 206 -1.32 9.50 14.37
C GLY A 206 -1.48 11.02 14.34
N PRO A 207 -0.85 11.69 13.35
CA PRO A 207 -0.84 13.15 13.26
C PRO A 207 -2.19 13.77 12.88
N PHE A 208 -3.16 12.97 12.42
CA PHE A 208 -4.49 13.48 12.05
C PHE A 208 -5.61 12.63 12.65
N VAL A 209 -6.62 13.32 13.17
CA VAL A 209 -7.81 12.72 13.78
C VAL A 209 -8.88 12.54 12.71
N PHE A 210 -9.33 11.30 12.52
CA PHE A 210 -10.44 10.98 11.62
C PHE A 210 -11.72 11.70 12.03
N GLN A 211 -12.40 12.33 11.07
CA GLN A 211 -13.66 13.05 11.30
C GLN A 211 -14.85 12.37 10.64
N ARG A 212 -14.70 12.03 9.36
CA ARG A 212 -15.80 11.49 8.56
C ARG A 212 -15.29 10.83 7.28
N TYR A 213 -15.92 9.74 6.91
CA TYR A 213 -15.82 9.13 5.59
C TYR A 213 -17.19 9.13 4.91
N GLN A 214 -17.22 9.54 3.67
CA GLN A 214 -18.35 9.44 2.76
C GLN A 214 -17.86 8.74 1.49
N LYS A 215 -18.30 7.50 1.31
CA LYS A 215 -17.89 6.65 0.18
C LYS A 215 -18.10 7.38 -1.14
N ASP A 216 -17.17 7.20 -2.08
CA ASP A 216 -17.13 7.79 -3.42
C ASP A 216 -17.14 9.34 -3.46
N SER A 217 -16.87 9.98 -2.32
CA SER A 217 -16.86 11.43 -2.17
C SER A 217 -15.61 11.93 -1.46
N GLN A 218 -15.50 11.73 -0.15
CA GLN A 218 -14.39 12.30 0.61
C GLN A 218 -14.13 11.63 1.95
N ILE A 219 -12.90 11.80 2.44
CA ILE A 219 -12.53 11.53 3.83
C ILE A 219 -12.01 12.83 4.43
N ARG A 220 -12.39 13.12 5.65
CA ARG A 220 -11.95 14.33 6.37
C ARG A 220 -11.19 13.98 7.63
N TYR A 221 -10.09 14.69 7.82
CA TYR A 221 -9.24 14.60 9.00
C TYR A 221 -8.95 16.00 9.54
N LYS A 222 -8.69 16.07 10.84
CA LYS A 222 -8.25 17.28 11.54
C LYS A 222 -6.86 17.06 12.11
N GLY A 223 -6.00 18.07 12.06
CA GLY A 223 -4.69 18.02 12.68
C GLY A 223 -4.79 17.67 14.18
N ASN A 224 -4.01 16.69 14.62
CA ASN A 224 -3.95 16.25 16.02
C ASN A 224 -3.06 17.19 16.84
N LYS A 225 -3.66 18.03 17.66
CA LYS A 225 -2.94 18.99 18.50
C LYS A 225 -2.19 18.34 19.67
N ASP A 226 -2.56 17.11 20.03
CA ASP A 226 -1.94 16.33 21.09
C ASP A 226 -0.95 15.29 20.53
N TYR A 227 -0.53 15.44 19.27
CA TYR A 227 0.41 14.51 18.64
C TYR A 227 1.77 14.55 19.34
N TRP A 228 2.38 13.41 19.55
CA TRP A 228 3.64 13.26 20.28
C TRP A 228 4.87 13.88 19.55
N ALA A 229 4.75 14.17 18.24
CA ALA A 229 5.71 14.92 17.43
C ALA A 229 5.00 16.15 16.82
N PRO A 230 4.74 17.21 17.58
CA PRO A 230 3.91 18.34 17.17
C PRO A 230 4.44 19.10 15.94
N GLU A 231 5.75 19.04 15.68
CA GLU A 231 6.40 19.60 14.49
C GLU A 231 5.93 18.95 13.17
N ASP A 232 5.40 17.75 13.24
CA ASP A 232 4.86 17.01 12.09
C ASP A 232 3.38 17.34 11.79
N VAL A 233 2.73 18.17 12.61
CA VAL A 233 1.34 18.58 12.40
C VAL A 233 1.27 20.04 11.99
N LYS A 234 1.50 20.32 10.70
CA LYS A 234 1.49 21.68 10.14
C LYS A 234 0.17 22.07 9.49
N LEU A 235 -0.73 21.12 9.27
CA LEU A 235 -2.05 21.30 8.67
C LEU A 235 -3.14 21.26 9.74
N ASP A 236 -4.12 22.17 9.64
CA ASP A 236 -5.32 22.14 10.48
C ASP A 236 -6.32 21.09 9.99
N ASN A 237 -6.47 20.96 8.65
CA ASN A 237 -7.35 20.00 8.05
C ASN A 237 -6.69 19.32 6.84
N LEU A 238 -6.94 18.02 6.72
CA LEU A 238 -6.58 17.20 5.58
C LEU A 238 -7.86 16.58 5.01
N VAL A 239 -8.06 16.70 3.70
CA VAL A 239 -9.23 16.13 3.02
C VAL A 239 -8.77 15.25 1.87
N PHE A 240 -9.23 14.01 1.84
CA PHE A 240 -9.10 13.15 0.66
C PHE A 240 -10.37 13.33 -0.19
N SER A 241 -10.23 13.95 -1.34
CA SER A 241 -11.29 14.09 -2.35
C SER A 241 -11.20 12.93 -3.33
N ILE A 242 -12.17 12.04 -3.30
CA ILE A 242 -12.15 10.80 -4.10
C ILE A 242 -12.58 11.10 -5.52
N ASN A 243 -11.69 10.83 -6.49
CA ASN A 243 -11.95 11.06 -7.91
C ASN A 243 -11.25 9.97 -8.73
N ILE A 244 -12.02 9.03 -9.24
CA ILE A 244 -11.51 7.86 -9.97
C ILE A 244 -10.81 8.29 -11.27
N ASP A 245 -11.40 9.24 -12.00
CA ASP A 245 -10.86 9.70 -13.29
C ASP A 245 -9.59 10.56 -13.10
N PRO A 246 -8.44 10.15 -13.66
CA PRO A 246 -7.18 10.88 -13.52
C PRO A 246 -7.19 12.26 -14.18
N SER A 247 -7.96 12.44 -15.26
CA SER A 247 -8.09 13.73 -15.92
C SER A 247 -8.83 14.73 -15.05
N VAL A 248 -9.86 14.26 -14.34
CA VAL A 248 -10.60 15.07 -13.35
C VAL A 248 -9.65 15.49 -12.22
N ARG A 249 -8.81 14.57 -11.72
CA ARG A 249 -7.80 14.89 -10.68
C ARG A 249 -6.85 15.98 -11.13
N ILE A 250 -6.30 15.89 -12.35
CA ILE A 250 -5.40 16.92 -12.91
C ILE A 250 -6.11 18.24 -13.09
N GLN A 251 -7.38 18.27 -13.56
CA GLN A 251 -8.14 19.51 -13.68
C GLN A 251 -8.41 20.17 -12.33
N LYS A 252 -8.71 19.38 -11.31
CA LYS A 252 -8.88 19.89 -9.93
C LYS A 252 -7.58 20.46 -9.38
N LEU A 253 -6.44 19.80 -9.63
CA LEU A 253 -5.13 20.31 -9.23
C LEU A 253 -4.83 21.67 -9.87
N ARG A 254 -5.08 21.83 -11.19
CA ARG A 254 -4.90 23.10 -11.91
C ARG A 254 -5.78 24.23 -11.39
N ARG A 255 -7.00 23.91 -10.94
CA ARG A 255 -7.93 24.88 -10.34
C ARG A 255 -7.69 25.10 -8.84
N ASN A 256 -6.62 24.50 -8.28
CA ASN A 256 -6.31 24.53 -6.86
C ASN A 256 -7.45 23.98 -5.96
N GLU A 257 -8.32 23.13 -6.50
CA GLU A 257 -9.32 22.37 -5.72
C GLU A 257 -8.67 21.18 -4.99
N CYS A 258 -7.50 20.73 -5.45
CA CYS A 258 -6.59 19.82 -4.78
C CYS A 258 -5.19 20.42 -4.79
N GLN A 259 -4.37 20.11 -3.79
CA GLN A 259 -2.96 20.52 -3.73
C GLN A 259 -2.01 19.36 -4.02
N VAL A 260 -2.46 18.12 -3.87
CA VAL A 260 -1.70 16.90 -4.18
C VAL A 260 -2.62 15.94 -4.92
N THR A 261 -2.11 15.26 -5.92
CA THR A 261 -2.77 14.12 -6.56
C THR A 261 -1.78 13.04 -6.94
N LEU A 262 -2.26 11.90 -7.39
CA LEU A 262 -1.45 10.74 -7.72
C LEU A 262 -1.87 10.14 -9.07
N HIS A 263 -1.01 9.29 -9.61
CA HIS A 263 -1.25 8.47 -10.81
C HIS A 263 -1.81 9.29 -11.99
N PRO A 264 -1.09 10.33 -12.47
CA PRO A 264 -1.47 11.03 -13.70
C PRO A 264 -1.36 10.07 -14.90
N ARG A 265 -2.16 10.32 -15.94
CA ARG A 265 -1.90 9.61 -17.21
C ARG A 265 -0.56 10.07 -17.76
N PRO A 266 0.25 9.18 -18.35
CA PRO A 266 1.51 9.57 -18.98
C PRO A 266 1.34 10.73 -19.98
N ALA A 267 0.27 10.75 -20.76
CA ALA A 267 -0.05 11.80 -21.71
C ALA A 267 -0.31 13.19 -21.08
N ASP A 268 -0.68 13.26 -19.81
CA ASP A 268 -0.91 14.54 -19.12
C ASP A 268 0.38 15.18 -18.59
N LEU A 269 1.44 14.40 -18.39
CA LEU A 269 2.68 14.84 -17.74
C LEU A 269 3.36 16.04 -18.42
N PRO A 270 3.51 16.10 -19.77
CA PRO A 270 4.13 17.27 -20.42
C PRO A 270 3.40 18.57 -20.10
N SER A 271 2.07 18.54 -20.10
CA SER A 271 1.25 19.73 -19.84
C SER A 271 1.22 20.13 -18.34
N VAL A 272 1.39 19.16 -17.44
CA VAL A 272 1.51 19.45 -15.99
C VAL A 272 2.88 20.04 -15.69
N LYS A 273 3.95 19.51 -16.29
CA LYS A 273 5.33 20.04 -16.13
C LYS A 273 5.51 21.45 -16.69
N ALA A 274 4.70 21.84 -17.67
CA ALA A 274 4.73 23.17 -18.28
C ALA A 274 3.93 24.23 -17.48
N ASP A 275 3.18 23.84 -16.45
CA ASP A 275 2.38 24.74 -15.62
C ASP A 275 3.22 25.20 -14.41
N ASP A 276 3.54 26.51 -14.35
CA ASP A 276 4.36 27.12 -13.29
C ASP A 276 3.74 27.08 -11.89
N LYS A 277 2.45 26.79 -11.78
CA LYS A 277 1.73 26.60 -10.52
C LYS A 277 1.83 25.19 -9.98
N LEU A 278 2.41 24.27 -10.75
CA LEU A 278 2.47 22.86 -10.44
C LEU A 278 3.92 22.35 -10.42
N GLN A 279 4.11 21.24 -9.73
CA GLN A 279 5.35 20.47 -9.76
C GLN A 279 5.00 19.00 -10.02
N VAL A 280 5.92 18.27 -10.66
CA VAL A 280 5.86 16.81 -10.76
C VAL A 280 7.07 16.25 -10.02
N LEU A 281 6.84 15.70 -8.84
CA LEU A 281 7.87 14.96 -8.12
C LEU A 281 7.99 13.58 -8.76
N GLN A 282 9.24 13.13 -8.99
CA GLN A 282 9.51 11.86 -9.68
C GLN A 282 10.46 10.99 -8.87
N LYS A 283 10.19 9.69 -8.84
CA LYS A 283 11.12 8.66 -8.34
C LYS A 283 11.09 7.42 -9.23
N PRO A 284 12.21 6.68 -9.40
CA PRO A 284 12.16 5.33 -9.92
C PRO A 284 11.15 4.50 -9.13
N GLY A 285 10.27 3.80 -9.83
CA GLY A 285 9.23 3.02 -9.18
C GLY A 285 9.80 1.74 -8.57
N PHE A 286 9.53 1.54 -7.30
CA PHE A 286 9.75 0.26 -6.62
C PHE A 286 8.52 -0.62 -6.84
N ASN A 287 8.22 -0.89 -8.13
CA ASN A 287 6.98 -1.52 -8.54
C ASN A 287 7.18 -2.52 -9.70
N LEU A 288 6.18 -3.37 -9.87
CA LEU A 288 6.09 -4.36 -10.95
C LEU A 288 4.64 -4.52 -11.37
N GLY A 289 4.34 -4.30 -12.66
CA GLY A 289 3.10 -4.73 -13.28
C GLY A 289 3.29 -6.08 -13.95
N TYR A 290 2.38 -7.03 -13.70
CA TYR A 290 2.49 -8.38 -14.23
C TYR A 290 1.12 -8.98 -14.60
N ILE A 291 1.18 -10.06 -15.38
CA ILE A 291 0.06 -10.91 -15.70
C ILE A 291 0.16 -12.14 -14.81
N ALA A 292 -0.86 -12.42 -14.01
CA ALA A 292 -0.95 -13.63 -13.20
C ALA A 292 -1.79 -14.69 -13.91
N TYR A 293 -1.27 -15.92 -14.00
CA TYR A 293 -1.98 -17.07 -14.53
C TYR A 293 -2.48 -17.92 -13.36
N ASN A 294 -3.78 -18.17 -13.27
CA ASN A 294 -4.30 -19.04 -12.23
C ASN A 294 -3.94 -20.50 -12.56
N THR A 295 -2.92 -21.01 -11.88
CA THR A 295 -2.37 -22.35 -12.14
C THR A 295 -3.30 -23.49 -11.72
N GLN A 296 -4.40 -23.21 -11.04
CA GLN A 296 -5.45 -24.19 -10.72
C GLN A 296 -6.53 -24.29 -11.81
N HIS A 297 -6.54 -23.35 -12.76
CA HIS A 297 -7.50 -23.34 -13.87
C HIS A 297 -6.88 -23.86 -15.17
N PRO A 298 -7.43 -24.92 -15.79
CA PRO A 298 -7.01 -25.30 -17.14
C PRO A 298 -7.28 -24.16 -18.15
N PRO A 299 -6.36 -23.91 -19.10
CA PRO A 299 -5.16 -24.69 -19.40
C PRO A 299 -3.89 -24.23 -18.67
N PHE A 300 -3.96 -23.31 -17.68
CA PHE A 300 -2.81 -22.72 -16.99
C PHE A 300 -2.20 -23.62 -15.90
N ASP A 301 -2.80 -24.76 -15.61
CA ASP A 301 -2.22 -25.85 -14.83
C ASP A 301 -0.97 -26.44 -15.51
N ARG A 302 -0.83 -26.26 -16.84
CA ARG A 302 0.29 -26.79 -17.64
C ARG A 302 1.35 -25.72 -17.89
N LEU A 303 2.60 -26.07 -17.58
CA LEU A 303 3.76 -25.18 -17.75
C LEU A 303 3.94 -24.71 -19.19
N GLU A 304 3.79 -25.61 -20.16
CA GLU A 304 3.97 -25.33 -21.59
C GLU A 304 3.00 -24.26 -22.08
N VAL A 305 1.79 -24.24 -21.54
CA VAL A 305 0.79 -23.20 -21.87
C VAL A 305 1.23 -21.85 -21.30
N ARG A 306 1.69 -21.80 -20.05
CA ARG A 306 2.17 -20.55 -19.44
C ARG A 306 3.41 -20.02 -20.16
N GLN A 307 4.33 -20.90 -20.57
CA GLN A 307 5.50 -20.53 -21.38
C GLN A 307 5.08 -19.98 -22.76
N ALA A 308 4.10 -20.57 -23.41
CA ALA A 308 3.57 -20.06 -24.66
C ALA A 308 2.93 -18.68 -24.49
N MET A 309 2.17 -18.48 -23.41
CA MET A 309 1.56 -17.17 -23.11
C MET A 309 2.60 -16.09 -22.83
N ASP A 310 3.68 -16.40 -22.08
CA ASP A 310 4.79 -15.48 -21.81
C ASP A 310 5.47 -15.02 -23.12
N MET A 311 5.72 -15.95 -24.05
CA MET A 311 6.29 -15.67 -25.36
C MET A 311 5.36 -14.86 -26.29
N ALA A 312 4.06 -14.87 -26.03
CA ALA A 312 3.05 -14.18 -26.83
C ALA A 312 2.73 -12.77 -26.33
N VAL A 313 3.41 -12.27 -25.30
CA VAL A 313 3.22 -10.90 -24.78
C VAL A 313 4.21 -9.95 -25.45
N ASN A 314 3.71 -9.02 -26.25
CA ASN A 314 4.51 -7.97 -26.86
C ASN A 314 4.74 -6.82 -25.86
N LYS A 315 5.68 -7.03 -24.92
CA LYS A 315 5.97 -6.05 -23.86
C LYS A 315 6.40 -4.68 -24.43
N GLN A 316 7.16 -4.66 -25.51
CA GLN A 316 7.59 -3.39 -26.16
C GLN A 316 6.40 -2.55 -26.62
N ALA A 317 5.45 -3.17 -27.31
CA ALA A 317 4.21 -2.50 -27.75
C ALA A 317 3.37 -2.02 -26.56
N ILE A 318 3.28 -2.82 -25.49
CA ILE A 318 2.57 -2.45 -24.26
C ILE A 318 3.25 -1.23 -23.60
N ILE A 319 4.58 -1.22 -23.47
CA ILE A 319 5.30 -0.08 -22.89
C ILE A 319 5.01 1.20 -23.69
N GLN A 320 5.09 1.14 -25.01
CA GLN A 320 4.84 2.30 -25.88
C GLN A 320 3.41 2.82 -25.76
N ALA A 321 2.42 1.93 -25.73
CA ALA A 321 1.00 2.33 -25.74
C ALA A 321 0.48 2.71 -24.35
N VAL A 322 0.87 1.98 -23.29
CA VAL A 322 0.29 2.09 -21.95
C VAL A 322 1.13 2.98 -21.05
N TYR A 323 2.46 2.82 -21.05
CA TYR A 323 3.38 3.53 -20.13
C TYR A 323 4.07 4.72 -20.79
N GLN A 324 4.18 4.74 -22.12
CA GLN A 324 4.89 5.77 -22.85
C GLN A 324 6.34 5.90 -22.34
N GLU A 325 6.80 7.13 -22.05
CA GLU A 325 8.17 7.38 -21.54
C GLU A 325 8.35 7.04 -20.04
N ALA A 326 7.23 6.73 -19.34
CA ALA A 326 7.25 6.49 -17.90
C ALA A 326 7.43 5.01 -17.51
N GLY A 327 7.71 4.11 -18.48
CA GLY A 327 7.83 2.67 -18.21
C GLY A 327 9.02 2.02 -18.92
N GLN A 328 9.44 0.90 -18.36
CA GLN A 328 10.44 0.00 -18.96
C GLN A 328 9.96 -1.44 -18.84
N THR A 329 10.37 -2.31 -19.76
CA THR A 329 10.01 -3.74 -19.71
C THR A 329 10.58 -4.40 -18.46
N ALA A 330 9.75 -5.22 -17.83
CA ALA A 330 10.16 -6.05 -16.71
C ALA A 330 10.57 -7.45 -17.20
N VAL A 331 11.61 -8.00 -16.60
CA VAL A 331 12.16 -9.33 -16.90
C VAL A 331 11.96 -10.28 -15.74
N ASN A 332 12.02 -9.77 -14.51
CA ASN A 332 12.02 -10.53 -13.27
C ASN A 332 10.83 -10.16 -12.38
N ALA A 333 10.57 -10.98 -11.38
CA ALA A 333 9.45 -10.87 -10.45
C ALA A 333 9.58 -9.78 -9.38
N MET A 334 10.59 -8.92 -9.48
CA MET A 334 10.83 -7.77 -8.62
C MET A 334 11.54 -6.66 -9.40
N PRO A 335 11.55 -5.40 -8.93
CA PRO A 335 12.23 -4.32 -9.62
C PRO A 335 13.76 -4.44 -9.53
N PRO A 336 14.52 -3.94 -10.53
CA PRO A 336 15.98 -4.02 -10.56
C PRO A 336 16.66 -3.20 -9.45
N THR A 337 15.95 -2.33 -8.76
CA THR A 337 16.43 -1.59 -7.60
C THR A 337 16.44 -2.44 -6.30
N GLN A 338 15.87 -3.64 -6.34
CA GLN A 338 15.92 -4.58 -5.21
C GLN A 338 17.30 -5.21 -5.11
N TRP A 339 17.88 -5.19 -3.92
CA TRP A 339 19.28 -5.59 -3.69
C TRP A 339 19.63 -7.06 -4.04
N SER A 340 18.65 -7.96 -4.10
CA SER A 340 18.84 -9.36 -4.47
C SER A 340 18.45 -9.66 -5.93
N TYR A 341 18.19 -8.62 -6.74
CA TYR A 341 17.75 -8.79 -8.14
C TYR A 341 18.78 -9.63 -8.93
N ASP A 342 18.31 -10.68 -9.60
CA ASP A 342 19.16 -11.52 -10.44
C ASP A 342 19.22 -10.95 -11.87
N THR A 343 20.36 -10.34 -12.20
CA THR A 343 20.61 -9.76 -13.53
C THR A 343 20.91 -10.81 -14.61
N SER A 344 21.13 -12.07 -14.23
CA SER A 344 21.39 -13.17 -15.16
C SER A 344 20.13 -13.69 -15.86
N ILE A 345 18.95 -13.43 -15.28
CA ILE A 345 17.68 -13.87 -15.84
C ILE A 345 17.39 -13.09 -17.14
N GLN A 346 17.09 -13.85 -18.20
CA GLN A 346 16.75 -13.32 -19.51
C GLN A 346 15.24 -13.36 -19.73
N ASP A 347 14.74 -12.37 -20.44
CA ASP A 347 13.32 -12.33 -20.80
C ASP A 347 12.99 -13.38 -21.89
N ALA A 348 11.73 -13.80 -21.93
CA ALA A 348 11.24 -14.62 -23.03
C ALA A 348 11.28 -13.79 -24.33
N LYS A 349 11.80 -14.37 -25.38
CA LYS A 349 11.74 -13.73 -26.71
C LYS A 349 10.28 -13.72 -27.18
N TYR A 350 9.80 -12.54 -27.58
CA TYR A 350 8.49 -12.41 -28.21
C TYR A 350 8.45 -13.22 -29.51
N ASP A 351 7.63 -14.27 -29.55
CA ASP A 351 7.51 -15.19 -30.70
C ASP A 351 6.10 -15.82 -30.71
N PRO A 352 5.09 -15.12 -31.25
CA PRO A 352 3.72 -15.61 -31.27
C PRO A 352 3.52 -16.88 -32.12
N GLU A 353 4.35 -17.07 -33.18
CA GLU A 353 4.26 -18.26 -33.99
C GLU A 353 4.72 -19.51 -33.23
N LYS A 354 5.84 -19.40 -32.51
CA LYS A 354 6.30 -20.48 -31.61
C LYS A 354 5.32 -20.73 -30.48
N ALA A 355 4.74 -19.66 -29.90
CA ALA A 355 3.71 -19.78 -28.90
C ALA A 355 2.50 -20.60 -29.39
N LYS A 356 2.02 -20.32 -30.61
CA LYS A 356 0.93 -21.04 -31.23
C LYS A 356 1.26 -22.53 -31.43
N GLN A 357 2.49 -22.84 -31.85
CA GLN A 357 2.95 -24.21 -31.98
C GLN A 357 2.98 -24.94 -30.64
N LEU A 358 3.50 -24.31 -29.56
CA LEU A 358 3.51 -24.90 -28.23
C LEU A 358 2.10 -25.16 -27.69
N LEU A 359 1.17 -24.22 -27.88
CA LEU A 359 -0.24 -24.41 -27.50
C LEU A 359 -0.88 -25.62 -28.22
N LYS A 360 -0.61 -25.76 -29.52
CA LYS A 360 -1.08 -26.93 -30.30
C LYS A 360 -0.47 -28.22 -29.77
N GLN A 361 0.84 -28.25 -29.50
CA GLN A 361 1.53 -29.41 -28.93
C GLN A 361 1.00 -29.78 -27.54
N ALA A 362 0.67 -28.77 -26.75
CA ALA A 362 0.03 -28.93 -25.45
C ALA A 362 -1.45 -29.35 -25.55
N GLY A 363 -2.01 -29.52 -26.75
CA GLY A 363 -3.39 -29.95 -26.97
C GLY A 363 -4.45 -28.91 -26.60
N VAL A 364 -4.10 -27.62 -26.61
CA VAL A 364 -5.06 -26.53 -26.41
C VAL A 364 -5.94 -26.41 -27.65
N LYS A 365 -7.25 -26.51 -27.48
CA LYS A 365 -8.22 -26.44 -28.57
C LYS A 365 -8.39 -25.00 -29.04
N GLU A 366 -8.51 -24.84 -30.37
CA GLU A 366 -8.92 -23.56 -30.94
C GLU A 366 -10.31 -23.16 -30.43
N GLY A 367 -10.50 -21.90 -30.11
CA GLY A 367 -11.72 -21.38 -29.51
C GLY A 367 -11.84 -21.60 -28.02
N THR A 368 -10.78 -22.06 -27.31
CA THR A 368 -10.77 -22.13 -25.85
C THR A 368 -11.08 -20.75 -25.26
N GLU A 369 -12.08 -20.69 -24.40
CA GLU A 369 -12.51 -19.45 -23.73
C GLU A 369 -11.67 -19.17 -22.52
N LEU A 370 -11.25 -17.91 -22.35
CA LEU A 370 -10.48 -17.40 -21.22
C LEU A 370 -11.07 -16.10 -20.70
N THR A 371 -11.00 -15.90 -19.39
CA THR A 371 -11.28 -14.60 -18.78
C THR A 371 -9.98 -13.87 -18.49
N LEU A 372 -9.85 -12.64 -18.98
CA LEU A 372 -8.77 -11.72 -18.67
C LEU A 372 -9.31 -10.59 -17.79
N TRP A 373 -8.87 -10.56 -16.56
CA TRP A 373 -9.34 -9.58 -15.59
C TRP A 373 -8.49 -8.31 -15.65
N ALA A 374 -9.14 -7.16 -15.86
CA ALA A 374 -8.51 -5.85 -15.93
C ALA A 374 -8.90 -4.99 -14.74
N MET A 375 -7.92 -4.41 -14.06
CA MET A 375 -8.12 -3.50 -12.93
C MET A 375 -8.94 -2.26 -13.37
N PRO A 376 -9.90 -1.80 -12.55
CA PRO A 376 -10.67 -0.59 -12.82
C PRO A 376 -9.93 0.70 -12.45
N VAL A 377 -8.86 0.59 -11.65
CA VAL A 377 -8.09 1.71 -11.09
C VAL A 377 -6.74 1.85 -11.77
N GLN A 378 -6.23 3.07 -11.80
CA GLN A 378 -4.84 3.31 -12.20
C GLN A 378 -3.88 3.01 -11.06
N ARG A 379 -2.75 2.43 -11.41
CA ARG A 379 -1.62 2.20 -10.50
C ARG A 379 -0.32 2.63 -11.18
N PRO A 380 0.75 2.96 -10.42
CA PRO A 380 2.06 3.21 -11.01
C PRO A 380 2.49 2.06 -11.91
N TYR A 381 2.33 0.84 -11.44
CA TYR A 381 2.69 -0.38 -12.18
C TYR A 381 1.75 -0.72 -13.35
N ASN A 382 0.59 -0.08 -13.47
CA ASN A 382 -0.28 -0.20 -14.65
C ASN A 382 -1.19 1.05 -14.77
N PRO A 383 -0.81 2.03 -15.59
CA PRO A 383 -1.56 3.28 -15.75
C PRO A 383 -2.83 3.13 -16.61
N ASN A 384 -2.98 2.02 -17.36
CA ASN A 384 -4.20 1.76 -18.15
C ASN A 384 -4.38 0.25 -18.41
N ALA A 385 -4.92 -0.45 -17.40
CA ALA A 385 -5.14 -1.89 -17.47
C ALA A 385 -6.17 -2.28 -18.55
N LYS A 386 -7.15 -1.41 -18.82
CA LYS A 386 -8.13 -1.65 -19.89
C LYS A 386 -7.46 -1.72 -21.27
N LEU A 387 -6.63 -0.73 -21.60
CA LEU A 387 -5.90 -0.73 -22.87
C LEU A 387 -4.95 -1.92 -22.97
N MET A 388 -4.24 -2.25 -21.90
CA MET A 388 -3.38 -3.43 -21.85
C MET A 388 -4.18 -4.72 -22.12
N ALA A 389 -5.35 -4.88 -21.49
CA ALA A 389 -6.20 -6.04 -21.68
C ALA A 389 -6.73 -6.14 -23.12
N GLU A 390 -7.10 -5.02 -23.74
CA GLU A 390 -7.55 -4.97 -25.15
C GLU A 390 -6.43 -5.39 -26.11
N MET A 391 -5.18 -4.96 -25.85
CA MET A 391 -4.01 -5.36 -26.63
C MET A 391 -3.75 -6.87 -26.49
N LEU A 392 -3.75 -7.39 -25.27
CA LEU A 392 -3.57 -8.82 -25.00
C LEU A 392 -4.70 -9.67 -25.59
N GLN A 393 -5.95 -9.22 -25.50
CA GLN A 393 -7.08 -9.86 -26.12
C GLN A 393 -6.90 -9.99 -27.64
N ALA A 394 -6.46 -8.90 -28.30
CA ALA A 394 -6.21 -8.91 -29.74
C ALA A 394 -5.07 -9.89 -30.14
N ASP A 395 -3.99 -9.93 -29.37
CA ASP A 395 -2.85 -10.81 -29.66
C ASP A 395 -3.18 -12.28 -29.36
N TRP A 396 -3.84 -12.58 -28.25
CA TRP A 396 -4.19 -13.95 -27.87
C TRP A 396 -5.33 -14.53 -28.72
N SER A 397 -6.19 -13.67 -29.29
CA SER A 397 -7.18 -14.12 -30.28
C SER A 397 -6.51 -14.68 -31.53
N LYS A 398 -5.35 -14.17 -31.94
CA LYS A 398 -4.55 -14.70 -33.07
C LYS A 398 -3.95 -16.09 -32.76
N LEU A 399 -3.78 -16.40 -31.47
CA LEU A 399 -3.34 -17.73 -31.02
C LEU A 399 -4.48 -18.76 -30.97
N GLY A 400 -5.72 -18.34 -31.21
CA GLY A 400 -6.90 -19.21 -31.22
C GLY A 400 -7.73 -19.16 -29.93
N PHE A 401 -7.45 -18.27 -28.98
CA PHE A 401 -8.27 -18.11 -27.78
C PHE A 401 -9.50 -17.20 -28.04
N LYS A 402 -10.57 -17.44 -27.31
CA LYS A 402 -11.67 -16.50 -27.15
C LYS A 402 -11.52 -15.81 -25.79
N VAL A 403 -10.95 -14.60 -25.79
CA VAL A 403 -10.65 -13.86 -24.57
C VAL A 403 -11.79 -12.92 -24.22
N ARG A 404 -12.35 -13.05 -23.03
CA ARG A 404 -13.36 -12.15 -22.47
C ARG A 404 -12.73 -11.29 -21.40
N ILE A 405 -12.74 -9.97 -21.60
CA ILE A 405 -12.25 -9.00 -20.59
C ILE A 405 -13.32 -8.84 -19.50
N VAL A 406 -12.88 -8.90 -18.24
CA VAL A 406 -13.72 -8.77 -17.04
C VAL A 406 -13.13 -7.68 -16.15
N SER A 407 -13.99 -6.86 -15.57
CA SER A 407 -13.60 -5.85 -14.57
C SER A 407 -14.70 -5.74 -13.50
N TYR A 408 -14.31 -5.42 -12.28
CA TYR A 408 -15.19 -5.21 -11.13
C TYR A 408 -14.75 -3.93 -10.41
N GLU A 409 -15.57 -3.40 -9.51
CA GLU A 409 -15.12 -2.39 -8.54
C GLU A 409 -13.88 -2.91 -7.79
N TRP A 410 -12.97 -2.01 -7.40
CA TRP A 410 -11.62 -2.42 -6.95
C TRP A 410 -11.60 -3.39 -5.77
N GLY A 411 -12.39 -3.11 -4.74
CA GLY A 411 -12.47 -3.99 -3.57
C GLY A 411 -13.03 -5.37 -3.93
N GLU A 412 -14.06 -5.40 -4.78
CA GLU A 412 -14.66 -6.64 -5.28
C GLU A 412 -13.70 -7.39 -6.22
N TYR A 413 -12.94 -6.67 -7.04
CA TYR A 413 -11.88 -7.24 -7.88
C TYR A 413 -10.86 -8.02 -7.05
N LEU A 414 -10.32 -7.41 -6.00
CA LEU A 414 -9.36 -8.04 -5.11
C LEU A 414 -9.95 -9.25 -4.37
N LYS A 415 -11.16 -9.10 -3.83
CA LYS A 415 -11.86 -10.17 -3.12
C LYS A 415 -12.06 -11.41 -3.99
N ARG A 416 -12.56 -11.21 -5.22
CA ARG A 416 -12.79 -12.31 -6.16
C ARG A 416 -11.50 -12.96 -6.65
N MET A 417 -10.43 -12.16 -6.83
CA MET A 417 -9.11 -12.70 -7.16
C MET A 417 -8.56 -13.58 -6.04
N LYS A 418 -8.73 -13.20 -4.77
CA LYS A 418 -8.36 -14.04 -3.62
C LYS A 418 -9.10 -15.36 -3.60
N ASN A 419 -10.35 -15.38 -4.09
CA ASN A 419 -11.15 -16.59 -4.23
C ASN A 419 -10.77 -17.43 -5.48
N GLY A 420 -9.85 -16.95 -6.32
CA GLY A 420 -9.40 -17.67 -7.52
C GLY A 420 -10.42 -17.71 -8.66
N GLU A 421 -11.32 -16.72 -8.76
CA GLU A 421 -12.38 -16.73 -9.80
C GLU A 421 -11.87 -16.38 -11.21
N HIS A 422 -10.65 -15.86 -11.34
CA HIS A 422 -10.04 -15.47 -12.61
C HIS A 422 -9.26 -16.63 -13.26
N ASP A 423 -9.17 -16.61 -14.58
CA ASP A 423 -8.20 -17.44 -15.31
C ASP A 423 -6.86 -16.70 -15.43
N ILE A 424 -6.93 -15.42 -15.84
CA ILE A 424 -5.79 -14.51 -15.97
C ILE A 424 -6.17 -13.18 -15.34
N ALA A 425 -5.24 -12.57 -14.62
CA ALA A 425 -5.45 -11.24 -14.05
C ALA A 425 -4.30 -10.30 -14.35
N LEU A 426 -4.61 -9.04 -14.67
CA LEU A 426 -3.68 -7.93 -14.66
C LEU A 426 -3.61 -7.36 -13.27
N ILE A 427 -2.45 -7.40 -12.68
CA ILE A 427 -2.19 -6.92 -11.31
C ILE A 427 -0.75 -6.41 -11.23
N GLY A 428 -0.35 -5.94 -10.10
CA GLY A 428 1.02 -5.55 -9.82
C GLY A 428 1.24 -5.33 -8.34
N TRP A 429 2.43 -4.93 -8.02
CA TRP A 429 2.85 -4.66 -6.67
C TRP A 429 3.75 -3.43 -6.61
N THR A 430 3.56 -2.62 -5.61
CA THR A 430 4.55 -1.65 -5.15
C THR A 430 5.11 -2.19 -3.86
N GLY A 431 6.43 -2.29 -3.74
CA GLY A 431 7.04 -2.85 -2.55
C GLY A 431 6.69 -2.03 -1.30
N ASP A 432 6.37 -2.71 -0.22
CA ASP A 432 5.95 -2.11 1.06
C ASP A 432 7.11 -1.91 2.03
N ASN A 433 8.18 -2.64 1.80
CA ASN A 433 9.44 -2.54 2.53
C ASN A 433 10.63 -2.86 1.61
N GLY A 434 11.83 -2.61 2.06
CA GLY A 434 13.05 -2.82 1.27
C GLY A 434 13.56 -4.26 1.26
N ASP A 435 12.84 -5.24 1.81
CA ASP A 435 13.25 -6.63 1.86
C ASP A 435 12.72 -7.44 0.65
N PRO A 436 13.53 -8.32 0.02
CA PRO A 436 13.07 -9.18 -1.07
C PRO A 436 11.92 -10.11 -0.70
N ASP A 437 11.75 -10.44 0.58
CA ASP A 437 10.63 -11.25 1.05
C ASP A 437 9.28 -10.62 0.77
N ASN A 438 9.20 -9.28 0.75
CA ASN A 438 7.98 -8.56 0.37
C ASN A 438 7.55 -8.81 -1.08
N TRP A 439 8.46 -9.27 -1.92
CA TRP A 439 8.20 -9.70 -3.29
C TRP A 439 8.02 -11.21 -3.35
N LEU A 440 9.06 -11.95 -3.01
CA LEU A 440 9.13 -13.38 -3.27
C LEU A 440 8.31 -14.19 -2.26
N GLY A 441 8.32 -13.83 -0.99
CA GLY A 441 7.49 -14.47 0.03
C GLY A 441 6.02 -14.06 -0.06
N THR A 442 5.77 -12.74 -0.07
CA THR A 442 4.43 -12.17 0.01
C THR A 442 3.57 -12.47 -1.22
N LEU A 443 4.16 -12.57 -2.43
CA LEU A 443 3.40 -12.68 -3.67
C LEU A 443 3.37 -14.10 -4.28
N TYR A 444 4.35 -14.95 -3.98
CA TYR A 444 4.50 -16.20 -4.72
C TYR A 444 4.71 -17.44 -3.84
N SER A 445 4.80 -17.29 -2.51
CA SER A 445 4.86 -18.43 -1.61
C SER A 445 3.55 -19.22 -1.58
N CYS A 446 3.62 -20.50 -1.19
CA CYS A 446 2.43 -21.32 -0.98
C CYS A 446 1.51 -20.72 0.12
N ASP A 447 2.09 -20.16 1.17
CA ASP A 447 1.35 -19.55 2.28
C ASP A 447 0.59 -18.26 1.86
N ALA A 448 0.97 -17.64 0.73
CA ALA A 448 0.32 -16.44 0.21
C ALA A 448 -0.93 -16.73 -0.65
N ILE A 449 -1.25 -17.99 -0.94
CA ILE A 449 -2.47 -18.38 -1.66
C ILE A 449 -3.70 -18.01 -0.81
N GLY A 450 -4.71 -17.41 -1.47
CA GLY A 450 -5.88 -16.85 -0.77
C GLY A 450 -5.63 -15.47 -0.17
N SER A 451 -4.41 -14.92 -0.33
CA SER A 451 -4.02 -13.57 0.09
C SER A 451 -3.49 -12.77 -1.12
N ASN A 452 -2.19 -12.75 -1.34
CA ASN A 452 -1.55 -11.95 -2.40
C ASN A 452 -1.00 -12.79 -3.56
N ASN A 453 -0.97 -14.12 -3.44
CA ASN A 453 -0.57 -15.00 -4.53
C ASN A 453 -1.76 -15.27 -5.48
N TYR A 454 -1.95 -14.37 -6.43
CA TYR A 454 -3.01 -14.45 -7.43
C TYR A 454 -2.72 -15.43 -8.57
N SER A 455 -1.55 -16.05 -8.62
CA SER A 455 -1.26 -17.14 -9.55
C SER A 455 -1.71 -18.49 -9.03
N PHE A 456 -2.01 -18.63 -7.74
CA PHE A 456 -2.32 -19.88 -7.05
C PHE A 456 -1.25 -20.96 -7.25
N TRP A 457 -0.05 -20.52 -7.67
CA TRP A 457 1.10 -21.38 -7.83
C TRP A 457 1.73 -21.72 -6.49
N CYS A 458 2.02 -23.00 -6.27
CA CYS A 458 2.71 -23.49 -5.08
C CYS A 458 3.80 -24.48 -5.50
N ASP A 459 5.05 -24.11 -5.26
CA ASP A 459 6.21 -24.94 -5.57
C ASP A 459 7.04 -25.14 -4.31
N PRO A 460 7.15 -26.39 -3.77
CA PRO A 460 7.85 -26.64 -2.52
C PRO A 460 9.36 -26.30 -2.54
N GLN A 461 10.00 -26.38 -3.72
CA GLN A 461 11.42 -26.03 -3.86
C GLN A 461 11.58 -24.50 -3.76
N TYR A 462 10.72 -23.76 -4.43
CA TYR A 462 10.67 -22.29 -4.32
C TYR A 462 10.42 -21.87 -2.86
N ASP A 463 9.41 -22.43 -2.24
CA ASP A 463 8.98 -22.11 -0.88
C ASP A 463 10.10 -22.36 0.13
N THR A 464 10.84 -23.47 -0.02
CA THR A 464 12.01 -23.79 0.81
C THR A 464 13.11 -22.73 0.68
N LEU A 465 13.40 -22.24 -0.53
CA LEU A 465 14.42 -21.21 -0.76
C LEU A 465 14.02 -19.88 -0.09
N VAL A 466 12.78 -19.44 -0.28
CA VAL A 466 12.28 -18.20 0.29
C VAL A 466 12.25 -18.26 1.82
N LYS A 467 11.72 -19.34 2.40
CA LYS A 467 11.68 -19.53 3.86
C LYS A 467 13.08 -19.57 4.47
N LYS A 468 14.02 -20.27 3.82
CA LYS A 468 15.41 -20.30 4.27
C LYS A 468 16.06 -18.92 4.21
N ALA A 469 15.78 -18.12 3.16
CA ALA A 469 16.32 -16.78 3.04
C ALA A 469 15.85 -15.82 4.16
N LYS A 470 14.65 -16.03 4.71
CA LYS A 470 14.17 -15.30 5.90
C LYS A 470 14.89 -15.68 7.19
N GLN A 471 15.36 -16.92 7.30
CA GLN A 471 15.99 -17.46 8.50
C GLN A 471 17.49 -17.17 8.60
N VAL A 472 18.06 -16.59 7.55
CA VAL A 472 19.48 -16.24 7.48
C VAL A 472 19.63 -14.74 7.60
N THR A 473 20.54 -14.26 8.44
CA THR A 473 20.84 -12.82 8.62
C THR A 473 21.94 -12.32 7.69
N ASP A 474 22.80 -13.22 7.20
CA ASP A 474 23.87 -12.88 6.26
C ASP A 474 23.31 -12.49 4.90
N ARG A 475 23.62 -11.28 4.46
CA ARG A 475 23.04 -10.67 3.25
C ARG A 475 23.49 -11.38 1.96
N GLU A 476 24.70 -11.90 1.91
CA GLU A 476 25.22 -12.61 0.73
C GLU A 476 24.50 -13.95 0.55
N GLN A 477 24.39 -14.72 1.63
CA GLN A 477 23.63 -15.97 1.62
C GLN A 477 22.15 -15.74 1.27
N ARG A 478 21.53 -14.69 1.83
CA ARG A 478 20.17 -14.31 1.47
C ARG A 478 20.05 -13.97 -0.03
N THR A 479 21.02 -13.22 -0.57
CA THR A 479 21.05 -12.88 -1.99
C THR A 479 21.05 -14.14 -2.86
N GLN A 480 21.94 -15.11 -2.57
CA GLN A 480 22.04 -16.36 -3.32
C GLN A 480 20.73 -17.17 -3.27
N LEU A 481 20.10 -17.27 -2.11
CA LEU A 481 18.82 -17.99 -1.95
C LEU A 481 17.69 -17.31 -2.74
N TYR A 482 17.58 -15.98 -2.67
CA TYR A 482 16.57 -15.25 -3.42
C TYR A 482 16.82 -15.28 -4.93
N GLN A 483 18.07 -15.29 -5.39
CA GLN A 483 18.37 -15.45 -6.82
C GLN A 483 17.97 -16.84 -7.32
N GLN A 484 18.23 -17.90 -6.56
CA GLN A 484 17.74 -19.25 -6.90
C GLN A 484 16.21 -19.30 -6.94
N ALA A 485 15.52 -18.62 -6.02
CA ALA A 485 14.06 -18.53 -6.03
C ALA A 485 13.55 -17.80 -7.29
N GLN A 486 14.18 -16.69 -7.68
CA GLN A 486 13.85 -15.95 -8.90
C GLN A 486 14.02 -16.81 -10.17
N GLN A 487 15.12 -17.56 -10.25
CA GLN A 487 15.36 -18.49 -11.35
C GLN A 487 14.29 -19.58 -11.42
N ARG A 488 13.92 -20.15 -10.27
CA ARG A 488 12.85 -21.16 -10.18
C ARG A 488 11.52 -20.61 -10.65
N LEU A 489 11.15 -19.41 -10.19
CA LEU A 489 9.91 -18.73 -10.60
C LEU A 489 9.91 -18.47 -12.11
N LYS A 490 11.02 -17.97 -12.67
CA LYS A 490 11.15 -17.75 -14.12
C LYS A 490 10.99 -19.05 -14.93
N GLN A 491 11.52 -20.18 -14.44
CA GLN A 491 11.37 -21.48 -15.07
C GLN A 491 9.91 -21.98 -15.07
N GLN A 492 9.17 -21.70 -14.00
CA GLN A 492 7.80 -22.20 -13.80
C GLN A 492 6.71 -21.27 -14.35
N VAL A 493 7.05 -20.04 -14.66
CA VAL A 493 6.18 -19.04 -15.31
C VAL A 493 4.79 -18.94 -14.67
N PRO A 494 4.63 -18.75 -13.37
CA PRO A 494 3.31 -18.51 -12.79
C PRO A 494 2.79 -17.11 -13.15
N ILE A 495 3.69 -16.22 -13.53
CA ILE A 495 3.40 -14.85 -13.97
C ILE A 495 4.23 -14.49 -15.20
N THR A 496 3.76 -13.50 -15.97
CA THR A 496 4.57 -12.76 -16.93
C THR A 496 4.84 -11.36 -16.36
N PRO A 497 6.08 -11.02 -15.95
CA PRO A 497 6.48 -9.65 -15.64
C PRO A 497 6.31 -8.76 -16.89
N VAL A 498 5.66 -7.61 -16.74
CA VAL A 498 5.39 -6.72 -17.89
C VAL A 498 6.20 -5.44 -17.83
N ALA A 499 6.09 -4.71 -16.73
CA ALA A 499 6.66 -3.37 -16.64
C ALA A 499 7.08 -2.96 -15.23
N HIS A 500 8.11 -2.11 -15.17
CA HIS A 500 8.40 -1.20 -14.07
C HIS A 500 8.14 0.23 -14.54
N SER A 501 7.64 1.10 -13.66
CA SER A 501 7.36 2.48 -14.03
C SER A 501 7.96 3.49 -13.07
N THR A 502 8.15 4.73 -13.55
CA THR A 502 8.46 5.87 -12.70
C THR A 502 7.22 6.33 -11.96
N VAL A 503 7.33 6.58 -10.66
CA VAL A 503 6.28 7.23 -9.88
C VAL A 503 6.31 8.72 -10.18
N ASN A 504 5.19 9.24 -10.62
CA ASN A 504 4.98 10.66 -10.92
C ASN A 504 3.90 11.20 -9.98
N GLN A 505 4.27 12.17 -9.15
CA GLN A 505 3.39 12.78 -8.15
C GLN A 505 3.18 14.26 -8.48
N PRO A 506 2.06 14.64 -9.14
CA PRO A 506 1.75 16.04 -9.38
C PRO A 506 1.27 16.71 -8.09
N ILE A 507 1.87 17.87 -7.78
CA ILE A 507 1.52 18.68 -6.63
C ILE A 507 1.42 20.16 -7.01
N SER A 508 0.70 20.95 -6.21
CA SER A 508 0.74 22.41 -6.28
C SER A 508 2.13 22.93 -5.88
N ALA A 509 2.64 23.96 -6.56
CA ALA A 509 3.88 24.63 -6.19
C ALA A 509 3.85 25.26 -4.77
N LYS A 510 2.65 25.39 -4.17
CA LYS A 510 2.46 25.87 -2.79
C LYS A 510 2.63 24.81 -1.72
N VAL A 511 2.77 23.54 -2.11
CA VAL A 511 2.97 22.43 -1.16
C VAL A 511 4.45 22.31 -0.83
N ASN A 512 4.76 22.35 0.46
CA ASN A 512 6.13 22.24 0.98
C ASN A 512 6.29 20.92 1.74
N ASP A 513 7.50 20.37 1.71
CA ASP A 513 7.91 19.16 2.44
C ASP A 513 7.16 17.86 2.11
N PHE A 514 6.37 17.83 1.02
CA PHE A 514 5.83 16.57 0.53
C PHE A 514 6.95 15.70 -0.07
N ARG A 515 7.05 14.45 0.36
CA ARG A 515 8.09 13.52 -0.08
C ARG A 515 7.48 12.29 -0.72
N VAL A 516 7.86 12.00 -1.96
CA VAL A 516 7.46 10.78 -2.64
C VAL A 516 8.07 9.59 -1.92
N SER A 517 7.24 8.71 -1.41
CA SER A 517 7.68 7.45 -0.81
C SER A 517 8.13 6.46 -1.90
N PRO A 518 9.24 5.73 -1.73
CA PRO A 518 9.60 4.64 -2.63
C PRO A 518 8.55 3.52 -2.63
N PHE A 519 7.79 3.40 -1.56
CA PHE A 519 6.71 2.43 -1.37
C PHE A 519 5.34 2.93 -1.87
N GLY A 520 5.28 4.08 -2.54
CA GLY A 520 4.03 4.64 -3.07
C GLY A 520 3.04 5.15 -2.01
N ARG A 521 3.45 5.27 -0.74
CA ARG A 521 2.61 5.81 0.34
C ARG A 521 2.49 7.33 0.26
N ASN A 522 1.34 7.86 0.62
CA ASN A 522 1.09 9.29 0.72
C ASN A 522 1.05 9.72 2.19
N ASP A 523 2.21 10.08 2.72
CA ASP A 523 2.37 10.60 4.08
C ASP A 523 2.31 12.14 4.08
N PHE A 524 1.39 12.69 4.87
CA PHE A 524 1.16 14.12 5.02
C PHE A 524 1.75 14.70 6.32
N SER A 525 2.46 13.91 7.10
CA SER A 525 3.19 14.38 8.29
C SER A 525 4.22 15.43 7.88
N GLY A 526 4.30 16.54 8.58
CA GLY A 526 5.24 17.63 8.30
C GLY A 526 5.00 18.38 6.97
N VAL A 527 3.95 18.08 6.23
CA VAL A 527 3.57 18.80 4.99
C VAL A 527 2.88 20.11 5.35
N SER A 528 3.22 21.18 4.61
CA SER A 528 2.55 22.47 4.74
C SER A 528 2.10 23.03 3.40
N VAL A 529 1.19 24.00 3.43
CA VAL A 529 0.68 24.72 2.26
C VAL A 529 0.78 26.21 2.52
N ASP A 530 1.33 26.97 1.53
CA ASP A 530 1.42 28.45 1.55
C ASP A 530 0.13 29.11 1.08
#